data_83f723a656b4379881991846d1f36b3f
#
_entry.id   83f723a656b4379881991846d1f36b3f
#
_cell.length_a   1.000
_cell.length_b   1.000
_cell.length_c   1.000
_cell.angle_alpha   90.00
_cell.angle_beta   90.00
_cell.angle_gamma   90.00
#
_symmetry.space_group_name_H-M   'P 1'
#
loop_
_entity.id
_entity.type
_entity.pdbx_description
1 polymer ?
#
loop_
_entity_poly.entity_id
_entity_poly.type
_entity_poly.pdbx_seq_one_letter_code
_entity_poly.pdbx_strand_id
1 'polypeptide(L)'
;MNKKVISALLCGAMVLGTVSPVFAAGAAEGKTFAIVTKAAGNPYNEKEAQGFKEIIEAEGGTAIIKHPETATADAQISVIQSLISQQVDAICIAGNDENALQAALEDAMNEGIKVSCLDAKVNPASRMTFVNQAGVKEIGEALMDAVLDISGGEGQWAILSATSQATNQNAWIDAMKEVMKDDKYSKLELVEVSYGDDEPQKSTDVT
;
A
#
# COMPACT_ATOMS: atom_id res chain seq x y z
N MET A 1 -83.47 -35.82 21.64
CA MET A 1 -82.95 -34.47 21.73
C MET A 1 -81.42 -34.56 21.47
N ASN A 2 -81.02 -34.19 20.25
CA ASN A 2 -79.62 -34.36 19.80
C ASN A 2 -78.87 -33.07 19.97
N LYS A 3 -77.81 -33.14 20.67
CA LYS A 3 -76.84 -32.04 20.69
C LYS A 3 -75.65 -32.44 19.82
N LYS A 4 -75.53 -31.76 18.69
CA LYS A 4 -74.38 -31.87 17.80
C LYS A 4 -73.21 -31.09 18.42
N VAL A 5 -72.13 -31.78 18.67
CA VAL A 5 -70.85 -31.16 19.02
C VAL A 5 -70.08 -30.89 17.71
N ILE A 6 -69.86 -29.64 17.41
CA ILE A 6 -69.06 -29.22 16.28
C ILE A 6 -67.61 -29.10 16.80
N SER A 7 -66.74 -30.02 16.37
CA SER A 7 -65.31 -29.91 16.58
C SER A 7 -64.72 -29.02 15.50
N ALA A 8 -64.24 -27.85 15.91
CA ALA A 8 -63.43 -26.99 15.06
C ALA A 8 -62.02 -27.51 15.01
N LEU A 9 -61.58 -28.04 13.89
CA LEU A 9 -60.15 -28.30 13.63
C LEU A 9 -59.42 -26.95 13.37
N LEU A 10 -58.61 -26.53 14.33
CA LEU A 10 -57.63 -25.46 14.09
C LEU A 10 -56.45 -26.07 13.30
N CYS A 11 -56.41 -25.85 11.98
CA CYS A 11 -55.19 -26.06 11.21
C CYS A 11 -54.20 -24.95 11.53
N GLY A 12 -53.25 -25.25 12.42
CA GLY A 12 -52.10 -24.43 12.63
C GLY A 12 -51.14 -24.57 11.46
N ALA A 13 -51.15 -23.60 10.55
CA ALA A 13 -50.09 -23.48 9.53
C ALA A 13 -48.79 -23.08 10.24
N MET A 14 -47.89 -24.03 10.47
CA MET A 14 -46.51 -23.74 10.77
C MET A 14 -45.88 -23.13 9.51
N VAL A 15 -45.73 -21.82 9.51
CA VAL A 15 -44.81 -21.14 8.61
C VAL A 15 -43.39 -21.54 9.07
N LEU A 16 -42.82 -22.55 8.42
CA LEU A 16 -41.39 -22.78 8.47
C LEU A 16 -40.73 -21.60 7.72
N GLY A 17 -40.41 -20.55 8.48
CA GLY A 17 -39.53 -19.53 8.02
C GLY A 17 -38.18 -20.18 7.74
N THR A 18 -37.83 -20.34 6.49
CA THR A 18 -36.46 -20.62 6.07
C THR A 18 -35.61 -19.45 6.54
N VAL A 19 -34.97 -19.59 7.70
CA VAL A 19 -33.88 -18.69 8.08
C VAL A 19 -32.75 -18.99 7.11
N SER A 20 -32.73 -18.29 5.98
CA SER A 20 -31.54 -18.24 5.15
C SER A 20 -30.43 -17.68 6.05
N PRO A 21 -29.27 -18.35 6.16
CA PRO A 21 -28.16 -17.76 6.87
C PRO A 21 -27.84 -16.44 6.16
N VAL A 22 -28.11 -15.34 6.83
CA VAL A 22 -27.56 -14.03 6.44
C VAL A 22 -26.08 -14.16 6.73
N PHE A 23 -25.28 -14.57 5.77
CA PHE A 23 -23.85 -14.32 5.83
C PHE A 23 -23.71 -12.81 5.97
N ALA A 24 -23.08 -12.37 7.03
CA ALA A 24 -22.73 -10.97 7.13
C ALA A 24 -21.94 -10.61 5.87
N ALA A 25 -22.44 -9.63 5.10
CA ALA A 25 -21.72 -9.12 3.95
C ALA A 25 -20.32 -8.72 4.41
N GLY A 26 -19.28 -9.08 3.66
CA GLY A 26 -17.93 -8.66 3.95
C GLY A 26 -17.84 -7.13 3.94
N ALA A 27 -16.86 -6.58 4.63
CA ALA A 27 -16.71 -5.12 4.75
C ALA A 27 -16.52 -4.42 3.39
N ALA A 28 -16.10 -5.16 2.36
CA ALA A 28 -15.85 -4.68 1.01
C ALA A 28 -16.96 -5.06 0.00
N GLU A 29 -18.04 -5.71 0.44
CA GLU A 29 -19.10 -6.20 -0.45
C GLU A 29 -19.61 -5.13 -1.41
N GLY A 30 -19.60 -5.44 -2.73
CA GLY A 30 -20.09 -4.58 -3.80
C GLY A 30 -19.26 -3.31 -4.05
N LYS A 31 -18.08 -3.19 -3.45
CA LYS A 31 -17.18 -2.05 -3.61
C LYS A 31 -15.95 -2.40 -4.44
N THR A 32 -15.40 -1.40 -5.10
CA THR A 32 -14.19 -1.50 -5.92
C THR A 32 -13.05 -0.71 -5.31
N PHE A 33 -11.97 -1.40 -5.00
CA PHE A 33 -10.77 -0.83 -4.40
C PHE A 33 -9.60 -0.96 -5.37
N ALA A 34 -8.83 0.09 -5.53
CA ALA A 34 -7.63 0.06 -6.37
C ALA A 34 -6.37 0.18 -5.52
N ILE A 35 -5.32 -0.58 -5.89
CA ILE A 35 -3.96 -0.33 -5.42
C ILE A 35 -3.11 0.18 -6.58
N VAL A 36 -2.34 1.23 -6.32
CA VAL A 36 -1.37 1.81 -7.25
C VAL A 36 0.01 1.66 -6.62
N THR A 37 0.81 0.78 -7.19
CA THR A 37 2.19 0.56 -6.73
C THR A 37 3.15 1.58 -7.36
N LYS A 38 4.43 1.52 -7.01
CA LYS A 38 5.44 2.45 -7.55
C LYS A 38 5.73 2.20 -9.02
N ALA A 39 5.95 0.94 -9.42
CA ALA A 39 6.22 0.55 -10.80
C ALA A 39 5.94 -0.94 -11.01
N ALA A 40 5.84 -1.34 -12.28
CA ALA A 40 5.80 -2.72 -12.70
C ALA A 40 7.18 -3.40 -12.57
N GLY A 41 7.19 -4.75 -12.49
CA GLY A 41 8.42 -5.55 -12.54
C GLY A 41 9.23 -5.61 -11.24
N ASN A 42 8.79 -4.95 -10.18
CA ASN A 42 9.41 -5.03 -8.87
C ASN A 42 8.68 -6.09 -8.01
N PRO A 43 9.36 -7.19 -7.58
CA PRO A 43 8.73 -8.25 -6.80
C PRO A 43 8.11 -7.79 -5.48
N TYR A 44 8.62 -6.73 -4.86
CA TYR A 44 8.04 -6.13 -3.66
C TYR A 44 6.67 -5.54 -3.97
N ASN A 45 6.56 -4.73 -5.02
CA ASN A 45 5.30 -4.14 -5.47
C ASN A 45 4.24 -5.20 -5.82
N GLU A 46 4.66 -6.28 -6.46
CA GLU A 46 3.79 -7.42 -6.78
C GLU A 46 3.25 -8.09 -5.51
N LYS A 47 4.10 -8.22 -4.49
CA LYS A 47 3.71 -8.83 -3.21
C LYS A 47 2.74 -7.95 -2.41
N GLU A 48 2.95 -6.64 -2.40
CA GLU A 48 2.00 -5.67 -1.82
C GLU A 48 0.63 -5.78 -2.50
N ALA A 49 0.62 -5.75 -3.83
CA ALA A 49 -0.61 -5.81 -4.61
C ALA A 49 -1.35 -7.15 -4.41
N GLN A 50 -0.61 -8.25 -4.31
CA GLN A 50 -1.19 -9.56 -4.01
C GLN A 50 -1.89 -9.57 -2.64
N GLY A 51 -1.21 -9.10 -1.59
CA GLY A 51 -1.79 -9.03 -0.24
C GLY A 51 -3.04 -8.15 -0.18
N PHE A 52 -3.00 -6.99 -0.85
CA PHE A 52 -4.16 -6.12 -0.99
C PHE A 52 -5.33 -6.83 -1.65
N LYS A 53 -5.09 -7.50 -2.78
CA LYS A 53 -6.12 -8.23 -3.53
C LYS A 53 -6.75 -9.34 -2.68
N GLU A 54 -5.92 -10.17 -2.04
CA GLU A 54 -6.39 -11.29 -1.22
C GLU A 54 -7.36 -10.83 -0.13
N ILE A 55 -7.08 -9.72 0.55
CA ILE A 55 -7.94 -9.20 1.62
C ILE A 55 -9.22 -8.60 1.04
N ILE A 56 -9.14 -7.78 0.00
CA ILE A 56 -10.32 -7.14 -0.60
C ILE A 56 -11.31 -8.20 -1.15
N GLU A 57 -10.80 -9.20 -1.86
CA GLU A 57 -11.64 -10.27 -2.43
C GLU A 57 -12.22 -11.19 -1.34
N ALA A 58 -11.46 -11.47 -0.27
CA ALA A 58 -11.96 -12.23 0.87
C ALA A 58 -13.12 -11.51 1.59
N GLU A 59 -13.14 -10.17 1.57
CA GLU A 59 -14.19 -9.33 2.13
C GLU A 59 -15.32 -9.01 1.13
N GLY A 60 -15.36 -9.70 -0.03
CA GLY A 60 -16.43 -9.58 -1.02
C GLY A 60 -16.31 -8.38 -1.97
N GLY A 61 -15.19 -7.67 -1.96
CA GLY A 61 -14.92 -6.54 -2.84
C GLY A 61 -14.27 -6.92 -4.17
N THR A 62 -14.13 -5.94 -5.04
CA THR A 62 -13.35 -6.06 -6.29
C THR A 62 -12.03 -5.33 -6.13
N ALA A 63 -10.91 -6.02 -6.35
CA ALA A 63 -9.58 -5.41 -6.32
C ALA A 63 -9.08 -5.08 -7.73
N ILE A 64 -8.66 -3.83 -7.96
CA ILE A 64 -7.98 -3.38 -9.17
C ILE A 64 -6.51 -3.16 -8.82
N ILE A 65 -5.61 -3.83 -9.54
CA ILE A 65 -4.17 -3.65 -9.38
C ILE A 65 -3.66 -2.79 -10.54
N LYS A 66 -2.89 -1.76 -10.21
CA LYS A 66 -2.21 -0.89 -11.16
C LYS A 66 -0.73 -0.78 -10.83
N HIS A 67 0.08 -1.21 -11.77
CA HIS A 67 1.52 -1.04 -11.75
C HIS A 67 1.87 -0.03 -12.86
N PRO A 68 2.26 1.21 -12.55
CA PRO A 68 2.77 2.14 -13.55
C PRO A 68 3.98 1.55 -14.28
N GLU A 69 4.16 1.89 -15.56
CA GLU A 69 5.28 1.38 -16.36
C GLU A 69 6.63 1.93 -15.86
N THR A 70 6.62 3.14 -15.28
CA THR A 70 7.81 3.80 -14.74
C THR A 70 7.56 4.27 -13.31
N ALA A 71 8.62 4.31 -12.50
CA ALA A 71 8.58 4.76 -11.10
C ALA A 71 8.57 6.30 -11.01
N THR A 72 7.59 6.96 -11.65
CA THR A 72 7.44 8.41 -11.68
C THR A 72 6.08 8.87 -11.17
N ALA A 73 6.01 10.08 -10.62
CA ALA A 73 4.75 10.70 -10.21
C ALA A 73 3.79 10.89 -11.40
N ASP A 74 4.28 11.28 -12.58
CA ASP A 74 3.47 11.49 -13.78
C ASP A 74 2.76 10.22 -14.23
N ALA A 75 3.46 9.06 -14.18
CA ALA A 75 2.87 7.77 -14.48
C ALA A 75 1.77 7.41 -13.48
N GLN A 76 1.97 7.70 -12.18
CA GLN A 76 0.95 7.48 -11.15
C GLN A 76 -0.23 8.45 -11.31
N ILE A 77 -0.01 9.73 -11.63
CA ILE A 77 -1.07 10.71 -11.89
C ILE A 77 -2.00 10.21 -13.00
N SER A 78 -1.44 9.73 -14.10
CA SER A 78 -2.22 9.17 -15.22
C SER A 78 -3.11 7.99 -14.79
N VAL A 79 -2.58 7.13 -13.92
CA VAL A 79 -3.32 6.00 -13.33
C VAL A 79 -4.43 6.50 -12.41
N ILE A 80 -4.14 7.47 -11.52
CA ILE A 80 -5.13 8.06 -10.61
C ILE A 80 -6.30 8.65 -11.38
N GLN A 81 -6.03 9.44 -12.45
CA GLN A 81 -7.06 10.04 -13.31
C GLN A 81 -7.95 8.97 -13.98
N SER A 82 -7.33 7.84 -14.42
CA SER A 82 -8.08 6.71 -14.94
C SER A 82 -8.99 6.06 -13.89
N LEU A 83 -8.53 5.94 -12.65
CA LEU A 83 -9.32 5.38 -11.54
C LEU A 83 -10.46 6.31 -11.11
N ILE A 84 -10.23 7.63 -11.12
CA ILE A 84 -11.30 8.63 -10.92
C ILE A 84 -12.38 8.44 -11.96
N SER A 85 -12.00 8.33 -13.23
CA SER A 85 -12.94 8.12 -14.34
C SER A 85 -13.73 6.81 -14.23
N GLN A 86 -13.16 5.79 -13.60
CA GLN A 86 -13.80 4.51 -13.30
C GLN A 86 -14.69 4.54 -12.05
N GLN A 87 -14.69 5.63 -11.30
CA GLN A 87 -15.45 5.83 -10.07
C GLN A 87 -15.24 4.71 -9.04
N VAL A 88 -13.97 4.35 -8.79
CA VAL A 88 -13.63 3.38 -7.74
C VAL A 88 -14.00 3.92 -6.35
N ASP A 89 -14.31 3.05 -5.38
CA ASP A 89 -14.65 3.48 -4.02
C ASP A 89 -13.44 3.96 -3.23
N ALA A 90 -12.28 3.37 -3.49
CA ALA A 90 -11.04 3.76 -2.81
C ALA A 90 -9.79 3.50 -3.64
N ILE A 91 -8.76 4.31 -3.36
CA ILE A 91 -7.40 4.16 -3.89
C ILE A 91 -6.43 4.00 -2.71
N CYS A 92 -5.62 2.94 -2.74
CA CYS A 92 -4.45 2.77 -1.92
C CYS A 92 -3.21 2.95 -2.79
N ILE A 93 -2.26 3.80 -2.40
CA ILE A 93 -1.11 4.14 -3.24
C ILE A 93 0.21 4.06 -2.46
N ALA A 94 1.24 3.49 -3.09
CA ALA A 94 2.64 3.68 -2.72
C ALA A 94 3.22 4.84 -3.55
N GLY A 95 3.40 6.02 -2.95
CA GLY A 95 3.73 7.24 -3.69
C GLY A 95 5.17 7.27 -4.20
N ASN A 96 5.36 7.67 -5.45
CA ASN A 96 6.69 7.93 -6.01
C ASN A 96 7.24 9.30 -5.60
N ASP A 97 6.35 10.26 -5.34
CA ASP A 97 6.70 11.59 -4.81
C ASP A 97 5.62 12.06 -3.83
N GLU A 98 6.05 12.61 -2.69
CA GLU A 98 5.13 13.01 -1.61
C GLU A 98 4.19 14.14 -2.03
N ASN A 99 4.68 15.10 -2.81
CA ASN A 99 3.97 16.35 -3.10
C ASN A 99 3.41 16.41 -4.53
N ALA A 100 4.11 15.84 -5.51
CA ALA A 100 3.67 15.88 -6.91
C ALA A 100 2.32 15.18 -7.14
N LEU A 101 1.98 14.20 -6.31
CA LEU A 101 0.71 13.45 -6.38
C LEU A 101 -0.46 14.18 -5.71
N GLN A 102 -0.20 15.26 -4.93
CA GLN A 102 -1.21 15.87 -4.07
C GLN A 102 -2.46 16.28 -4.84
N ALA A 103 -2.32 17.06 -5.91
CA ALA A 103 -3.47 17.58 -6.65
C ALA A 103 -4.37 16.46 -7.21
N ALA A 104 -3.77 15.43 -7.82
CA ALA A 104 -4.53 14.31 -8.39
C ALA A 104 -5.26 13.48 -7.33
N LEU A 105 -4.65 13.31 -6.15
CA LEU A 105 -5.28 12.59 -5.04
C LEU A 105 -6.36 13.43 -4.35
N GLU A 106 -6.18 14.75 -4.24
CA GLU A 106 -7.23 15.67 -3.78
C GLU A 106 -8.42 15.67 -4.73
N ASP A 107 -8.19 15.64 -6.05
CA ASP A 107 -9.26 15.51 -7.04
C ASP A 107 -10.04 14.19 -6.83
N ALA A 108 -9.34 13.07 -6.60
CA ALA A 108 -10.00 11.81 -6.26
C ALA A 108 -10.85 11.92 -4.98
N MET A 109 -10.33 12.55 -3.93
CA MET A 109 -11.08 12.76 -2.69
C MET A 109 -12.29 13.68 -2.87
N ASN A 110 -12.20 14.72 -3.72
CA ASN A 110 -13.31 15.60 -4.05
C ASN A 110 -14.44 14.88 -4.79
N GLU A 111 -14.11 13.85 -5.60
CA GLU A 111 -15.09 12.96 -6.24
C GLU A 111 -15.64 11.87 -5.28
N GLY A 112 -15.24 11.92 -3.99
CA GLY A 112 -15.75 11.03 -2.95
C GLY A 112 -14.95 9.73 -2.79
N ILE A 113 -13.91 9.51 -3.59
CA ILE A 113 -13.02 8.34 -3.52
C ILE A 113 -12.19 8.42 -2.23
N LYS A 114 -12.10 7.33 -1.48
CA LYS A 114 -11.28 7.27 -0.27
C LYS A 114 -9.82 7.02 -0.65
N VAL A 115 -8.91 7.83 -0.11
CA VAL A 115 -7.49 7.71 -0.40
C VAL A 115 -6.73 7.26 0.85
N SER A 116 -5.95 6.20 0.71
CA SER A 116 -4.96 5.74 1.68
C SER A 116 -3.61 5.56 1.01
N CYS A 117 -2.54 5.54 1.79
CA CYS A 117 -1.25 5.15 1.25
C CYS A 117 -0.57 4.11 2.14
N LEU A 118 0.35 3.38 1.55
CA LEU A 118 1.18 2.36 2.19
C LEU A 118 2.63 2.50 1.69
N ASP A 119 3.58 1.86 2.36
CA ASP A 119 5.01 1.87 2.03
C ASP A 119 5.63 3.27 1.94
N ALA A 120 5.29 4.03 0.91
CA ALA A 120 5.76 5.39 0.70
C ALA A 120 4.62 6.39 0.84
N LYS A 121 4.79 7.35 1.76
CA LYS A 121 3.76 8.35 2.07
C LYS A 121 3.54 9.31 0.92
N VAL A 122 2.31 9.81 0.83
CA VAL A 122 1.93 11.00 0.05
C VAL A 122 1.57 12.14 1.00
N ASN A 123 1.37 13.34 0.48
CA ASN A 123 1.06 14.52 1.28
C ASN A 123 -0.13 14.24 2.25
N PRO A 124 -0.03 14.59 3.53
CA PRO A 124 -1.10 14.36 4.50
C PRO A 124 -2.45 14.95 4.12
N ALA A 125 -2.48 16.07 3.35
CA ALA A 125 -3.72 16.68 2.90
C ALA A 125 -4.47 15.82 1.86
N SER A 126 -3.77 14.96 1.14
CA SER A 126 -4.31 14.15 0.05
C SER A 126 -4.51 12.67 0.40
N ARG A 127 -4.58 12.34 1.69
CA ARG A 127 -4.85 10.98 2.18
C ARG A 127 -5.61 10.97 3.50
N MET A 128 -6.34 9.91 3.75
CA MET A 128 -7.02 9.67 5.02
C MET A 128 -6.14 8.93 6.03
N THR A 129 -5.31 7.99 5.54
CA THR A 129 -4.46 7.15 6.37
C THR A 129 -3.18 6.75 5.66
N PHE A 130 -2.17 6.39 6.44
CA PHE A 130 -0.90 5.85 5.97
C PHE A 130 -0.56 4.59 6.76
N VAL A 131 -0.34 3.50 6.05
CA VAL A 131 0.16 2.24 6.60
C VAL A 131 1.68 2.21 6.39
N ASN A 132 2.42 2.47 7.46
CA ASN A 132 3.87 2.45 7.45
C ASN A 132 4.38 1.07 7.92
N GLN A 133 5.32 0.47 7.16
CA GLN A 133 5.87 -0.85 7.47
C GLN A 133 6.77 -0.85 8.71
N ALA A 134 7.51 0.23 8.93
CA ALA A 134 8.40 0.39 10.09
C ALA A 134 8.77 1.85 10.29
N GLY A 135 9.33 2.21 11.45
CA GLY A 135 9.82 3.56 11.72
C GLY A 135 11.06 3.89 10.88
N VAL A 136 11.15 5.14 10.40
CA VAL A 136 12.26 5.60 9.55
C VAL A 136 13.61 5.49 10.27
N LYS A 137 13.63 5.89 11.55
CA LYS A 137 14.84 5.82 12.36
C LYS A 137 15.31 4.38 12.57
N GLU A 138 14.38 3.49 12.90
CA GLU A 138 14.63 2.07 13.13
C GLU A 138 15.15 1.37 11.86
N ILE A 139 14.64 1.76 10.69
CA ILE A 139 15.18 1.28 9.41
C ILE A 139 16.62 1.77 9.21
N GLY A 140 16.89 3.06 9.46
CA GLY A 140 18.23 3.61 9.36
C GLY A 140 19.23 2.91 10.29
N GLU A 141 18.85 2.68 11.55
CA GLU A 141 19.64 1.93 12.51
C GLU A 141 19.91 0.50 12.07
N ALA A 142 18.89 -0.23 11.64
CA ALA A 142 19.02 -1.61 11.19
C ALA A 142 19.91 -1.75 9.96
N LEU A 143 19.80 -0.83 9.00
CA LEU A 143 20.64 -0.80 7.81
C LEU A 143 22.11 -0.50 8.17
N MET A 144 22.36 0.45 9.06
CA MET A 144 23.72 0.76 9.49
C MET A 144 24.34 -0.35 10.33
N ASP A 145 23.58 -1.02 11.18
CA ASP A 145 24.04 -2.19 11.93
C ASP A 145 24.39 -3.34 10.98
N ALA A 146 23.61 -3.54 9.92
CA ALA A 146 23.93 -4.52 8.88
C ALA A 146 25.23 -4.18 8.12
N VAL A 147 25.44 -2.91 7.77
CA VAL A 147 26.69 -2.44 7.14
C VAL A 147 27.88 -2.69 8.07
N LEU A 148 27.73 -2.37 9.36
CA LEU A 148 28.77 -2.57 10.36
C LEU A 148 29.16 -4.06 10.51
N ASP A 149 28.16 -4.94 10.56
CA ASP A 149 28.36 -6.38 10.71
C ASP A 149 29.00 -7.00 9.45
N ILE A 150 28.49 -6.68 8.27
CA ILE A 150 28.98 -7.22 6.98
C ILE A 150 30.41 -6.76 6.68
N SER A 151 30.75 -5.49 7.00
CA SER A 151 32.08 -4.93 6.77
C SER A 151 33.12 -5.36 7.80
N GLY A 152 32.71 -5.98 8.90
CA GLY A 152 33.60 -6.26 10.03
C GLY A 152 33.98 -5.01 10.82
N GLY A 153 33.19 -3.95 10.73
CA GLY A 153 33.30 -2.75 11.54
C GLY A 153 34.09 -1.60 10.91
N GLU A 154 34.65 -1.77 9.71
CA GLU A 154 35.44 -0.73 9.03
C GLU A 154 35.41 -0.89 7.50
N GLY A 155 35.64 0.20 6.77
CA GLY A 155 35.75 0.18 5.31
C GLY A 155 34.85 1.18 4.60
N GLN A 156 34.95 1.15 3.27
CA GLN A 156 34.14 1.97 2.38
C GLN A 156 32.89 1.20 1.94
N TRP A 157 31.78 1.90 1.80
CA TRP A 157 30.52 1.35 1.36
C TRP A 157 29.72 2.38 0.56
N ALA A 158 28.77 1.92 -0.22
CA ALA A 158 27.90 2.76 -1.04
C ALA A 158 26.43 2.38 -0.84
N ILE A 159 25.54 3.28 -1.20
CA ILE A 159 24.11 3.05 -1.23
C ILE A 159 23.65 2.96 -2.68
N LEU A 160 22.99 1.85 -3.05
CA LEU A 160 22.18 1.76 -4.25
C LEU A 160 20.72 1.96 -3.83
N SER A 161 20.08 2.99 -4.34
CA SER A 161 18.70 3.37 -4.04
C SER A 161 17.81 3.29 -5.26
N ALA A 162 16.50 3.49 -5.09
CA ALA A 162 15.50 3.54 -6.14
C ALA A 162 15.62 4.83 -6.98
N THR A 163 14.56 5.65 -7.06
CA THR A 163 14.65 6.94 -7.73
C THR A 163 15.14 8.03 -6.79
N SER A 164 15.74 9.09 -7.33
CA SER A 164 16.16 10.27 -6.54
C SER A 164 14.99 11.01 -5.88
N GLN A 165 13.75 10.73 -6.26
CA GLN A 165 12.52 11.30 -5.69
C GLN A 165 11.82 10.35 -4.69
N ALA A 166 12.29 9.11 -4.54
CA ALA A 166 11.66 8.11 -3.68
C ALA A 166 11.61 8.56 -2.21
N THR A 167 10.43 9.01 -1.77
CA THR A 167 10.23 9.65 -0.46
C THR A 167 10.68 8.78 0.71
N ASN A 168 10.30 7.50 0.73
CA ASN A 168 10.65 6.58 1.81
C ASN A 168 12.15 6.27 1.82
N GLN A 169 12.75 5.96 0.68
CA GLN A 169 14.17 5.61 0.59
C GLN A 169 15.07 6.79 0.92
N ASN A 170 14.74 8.00 0.46
CA ASN A 170 15.48 9.20 0.83
C ASN A 170 15.43 9.45 2.35
N ALA A 171 14.27 9.24 2.98
CA ALA A 171 14.14 9.35 4.43
C ALA A 171 15.00 8.30 5.18
N TRP A 172 15.12 7.08 4.65
CA TRP A 172 16.00 6.04 5.23
C TRP A 172 17.48 6.39 5.05
N ILE A 173 17.86 6.91 3.88
CA ILE A 173 19.23 7.40 3.62
C ILE A 173 19.61 8.52 4.60
N ASP A 174 18.71 9.46 4.83
CA ASP A 174 18.95 10.55 5.80
C ASP A 174 19.04 10.01 7.23
N ALA A 175 18.22 9.04 7.59
CA ALA A 175 18.31 8.37 8.88
C ALA A 175 19.63 7.60 9.03
N MET A 176 20.11 6.89 8.01
CA MET A 176 21.41 6.23 8.01
C MET A 176 22.55 7.24 8.22
N LYS A 177 22.53 8.37 7.50
CA LYS A 177 23.54 9.45 7.67
C LYS A 177 23.52 10.06 9.06
N GLU A 178 22.35 10.16 9.69
CA GLU A 178 22.24 10.64 11.09
C GLU A 178 22.81 9.62 12.07
N VAL A 179 22.48 8.35 11.90
CA VAL A 179 22.95 7.23 12.72
C VAL A 179 24.48 7.07 12.61
N MET A 180 25.07 7.29 11.44
CA MET A 180 26.53 7.25 11.23
C MET A 180 27.34 8.23 12.08
N LYS A 181 26.70 9.21 12.72
CA LYS A 181 27.37 10.14 13.64
C LYS A 181 27.74 9.49 14.98
N ASP A 182 27.21 8.31 15.29
CA ASP A 182 27.58 7.54 16.46
C ASP A 182 29.00 6.97 16.29
N ASP A 183 29.82 7.05 17.35
CA ASP A 183 31.20 6.63 17.36
C ASP A 183 31.41 5.18 16.90
N LYS A 184 30.42 4.30 17.10
CA LYS A 184 30.51 2.89 16.68
C LYS A 184 30.66 2.71 15.17
N TYR A 185 30.25 3.71 14.37
CA TYR A 185 30.36 3.71 12.91
C TYR A 185 31.52 4.55 12.37
N SER A 186 32.36 5.11 13.24
CA SER A 186 33.42 6.08 12.90
C SER A 186 34.48 5.60 11.92
N LYS A 187 34.56 4.27 11.70
CA LYS A 187 35.49 3.65 10.74
C LYS A 187 34.80 3.27 9.41
N LEU A 188 33.52 3.57 9.25
CA LEU A 188 32.77 3.34 8.02
C LEU A 188 32.72 4.64 7.21
N GLU A 189 33.03 4.57 5.93
CA GLU A 189 33.00 5.70 5.00
C GLU A 189 31.97 5.47 3.90
N LEU A 190 30.89 6.28 3.89
CA LEU A 190 29.95 6.30 2.77
C LEU A 190 30.58 7.07 1.61
N VAL A 191 30.90 6.37 0.52
CA VAL A 191 31.59 6.96 -0.65
C VAL A 191 30.62 7.45 -1.71
N GLU A 192 29.43 6.82 -1.86
CA GLU A 192 28.48 7.16 -2.92
C GLU A 192 27.03 6.78 -2.56
N VAL A 193 26.09 7.52 -3.18
CA VAL A 193 24.68 7.18 -3.24
C VAL A 193 24.26 7.19 -4.69
N SER A 194 24.00 6.01 -5.26
CA SER A 194 23.57 5.81 -6.64
C SER A 194 22.08 5.46 -6.73
N TYR A 195 21.46 5.77 -7.88
CA TYR A 195 20.02 5.58 -8.09
C TYR A 195 19.76 4.71 -9.31
N GLY A 196 19.16 3.54 -9.10
CA GLY A 196 18.85 2.55 -10.13
C GLY A 196 17.43 2.67 -10.72
N ASP A 197 16.62 3.66 -10.27
CA ASP A 197 15.25 3.94 -10.74
C ASP A 197 14.28 2.74 -10.65
N ASP A 198 14.53 1.82 -9.74
CA ASP A 198 13.82 0.53 -9.61
C ASP A 198 13.95 -0.36 -10.88
N GLU A 199 14.94 -0.11 -11.75
CA GLU A 199 15.20 -0.85 -12.97
C GLU A 199 16.45 -1.74 -12.79
N PRO A 200 16.35 -3.08 -13.01
CA PRO A 200 17.47 -4.00 -12.82
C PRO A 200 18.70 -3.66 -13.65
N GLN A 201 18.50 -3.28 -14.94
CA GLN A 201 19.61 -2.94 -15.83
C GLN A 201 20.31 -1.69 -15.35
N LYS A 202 19.58 -0.62 -15.05
CA LYS A 202 20.15 0.63 -14.55
C LYS A 202 20.86 0.43 -13.21
N SER A 203 20.28 -0.37 -12.31
CA SER A 203 20.91 -0.71 -11.04
C SER A 203 22.26 -1.40 -11.23
N THR A 204 22.38 -2.27 -12.26
CA THR A 204 23.64 -2.91 -12.62
C THR A 204 24.64 -1.92 -13.25
N ASP A 205 24.15 -0.98 -14.05
CA ASP A 205 25.01 -0.04 -14.77
C ASP A 205 25.63 1.04 -13.84
N VAL A 206 24.99 1.32 -12.68
CA VAL A 206 25.45 2.34 -11.73
C VAL A 206 26.22 1.76 -10.54
N THR A 207 26.38 0.43 -10.46
CA THR A 207 27.18 -0.28 -9.45
C THR A 207 28.49 -0.77 -10.02
#